data_399a4d236a0c783e7ff128434e089c88
#
_entry.id   399a4d236a0c783e7ff128434e089c88
#
_cell.length_a   1.000
_cell.length_b   1.000
_cell.length_c   1.000
_cell.angle_alpha   90.00
_cell.angle_beta   90.00
_cell.angle_gamma   90.00
#
_symmetry.space_group_name_H-M   'P 1'
#
loop_
_entity.id
_entity.type
_entity.pdbx_description
1 polymer ?
#
loop_
_entity_poly.entity_id
_entity_poly.type
_entity_poly.pdbx_seq_one_letter_code
_entity_poly.pdbx_strand_id
1 'polypeptide(L)'
;MIYLDHAATTAVSKTVREAMLPYFSEDYGNPSSLYLFAQKAKKAVEDSRRSLAGLLGINPREIYFTSGGTESDNWAILSAFYSAMGKKSNLSGSEAEQKSGLSGSDAEQKSSLSDSDAAGQKLRQPHIICSAIEHHAVLESCKFAESLGARVSRIPVDREGFLDLEALEQGITEDTVLISVMAANNEMGTIQDLRAIGEIAKKHGVLFHTDAVQAFGQIPLSFSEMWIDLLSASAHKLHGPKGIGLLVIRKGVRLPAFLHGGAQERGFRAGTENVPAIVGFARAAEEAFATMAEREKRKRVLQKLFFRRLLQEVPGMQITGVNPLEASEENRLSGNVHICIEGIEAESLLLLLDQKGICASAGSACASGSVEPSHVLLAMGKSHVEAYSGLRLSFEEDLKEEELEFTVEAIREGVERLRRE
;
A
#
# COMPACT_ATOMS: atom_id res chain seq x y z
N MET A 1 11.47 27.05 -2.80
CA MET A 1 10.96 25.90 -2.02
C MET A 1 11.41 24.65 -2.74
N ILE A 2 12.14 23.79 -2.04
CA ILE A 2 12.63 22.50 -2.55
C ILE A 2 11.76 21.42 -1.89
N TYR A 3 10.97 20.69 -2.70
CA TYR A 3 10.05 19.69 -2.19
C TYR A 3 10.65 18.29 -2.31
N LEU A 4 11.06 17.71 -1.18
CA LEU A 4 11.70 16.40 -1.08
C LEU A 4 10.87 15.43 -0.23
N ASP A 5 9.53 15.50 -0.36
CA ASP A 5 8.61 14.60 0.36
C ASP A 5 7.56 13.96 -0.57
N HIS A 6 7.99 13.58 -1.78
CA HIS A 6 7.12 12.94 -2.78
C HIS A 6 6.56 11.59 -2.31
N ALA A 7 7.25 10.90 -1.41
CA ALA A 7 6.73 9.68 -0.79
C ALA A 7 5.52 9.93 0.13
N ALA A 8 5.32 11.16 0.64
CA ALA A 8 4.10 11.53 1.37
C ALA A 8 2.95 11.86 0.42
N THR A 9 3.19 12.70 -0.58
CA THR A 9 2.23 13.04 -1.64
C THR A 9 2.93 13.79 -2.78
N THR A 10 2.31 13.82 -3.96
CA THR A 10 2.80 14.60 -5.10
C THR A 10 1.79 15.69 -5.51
N ALA A 11 2.27 16.72 -6.21
CA ALA A 11 1.39 17.70 -6.86
C ALA A 11 0.67 17.04 -8.04
N VAL A 12 -0.59 17.38 -8.26
CA VAL A 12 -1.33 16.94 -9.46
C VAL A 12 -0.70 17.59 -10.71
N SER A 13 -0.33 16.78 -11.70
CA SER A 13 0.27 17.29 -12.94
C SER A 13 -0.71 18.17 -13.72
N LYS A 14 -0.18 19.03 -14.57
CA LYS A 14 -0.99 19.94 -15.39
C LYS A 14 -1.96 19.16 -16.29
N THR A 15 -1.47 18.14 -16.95
CA THR A 15 -2.25 17.31 -17.88
C THR A 15 -3.32 16.49 -17.17
N VAL A 16 -3.01 15.98 -15.97
CA VAL A 16 -4.00 15.30 -15.10
C VAL A 16 -5.10 16.27 -14.69
N ARG A 17 -4.74 17.47 -14.22
CA ARG A 17 -5.71 18.48 -13.82
C ARG A 17 -6.63 18.87 -14.99
N GLU A 18 -6.07 19.10 -16.18
CA GLU A 18 -6.82 19.44 -17.39
C GLU A 18 -7.79 18.31 -17.79
N ALA A 19 -7.38 17.04 -17.67
CA ALA A 19 -8.23 15.89 -17.93
C ALA A 19 -9.41 15.78 -16.96
N MET A 20 -9.25 16.22 -15.71
CA MET A 20 -10.29 16.21 -14.68
C MET A 20 -11.36 17.29 -14.85
N LEU A 21 -10.97 18.48 -15.35
CA LEU A 21 -11.81 19.69 -15.34
C LEU A 21 -13.21 19.50 -15.94
N PRO A 22 -13.41 18.85 -17.11
CA PRO A 22 -14.75 18.71 -17.70
C PRO A 22 -15.77 18.03 -16.80
N TYR A 23 -15.31 17.12 -15.93
CA TYR A 23 -16.19 16.32 -15.09
C TYR A 23 -16.66 17.01 -13.80
N PHE A 24 -16.17 18.23 -13.53
CA PHE A 24 -16.67 19.04 -12.41
C PHE A 24 -17.91 19.87 -12.78
N SER A 25 -18.05 20.30 -14.02
CA SER A 25 -19.07 21.28 -14.42
C SER A 25 -19.77 21.03 -15.76
N GLU A 26 -19.09 20.38 -16.71
CA GLU A 26 -19.63 20.16 -18.05
C GLU A 26 -20.25 18.75 -18.19
N ASP A 27 -19.46 17.71 -17.93
CA ASP A 27 -19.84 16.31 -18.05
C ASP A 27 -20.07 15.64 -16.66
N TYR A 28 -20.72 16.37 -15.75
CA TYR A 28 -20.93 16.00 -14.33
C TYR A 28 -22.04 14.96 -14.08
N GLY A 29 -22.58 14.35 -15.13
CA GLY A 29 -23.66 13.38 -15.02
C GLY A 29 -23.31 12.19 -14.11
N ASN A 30 -24.29 11.70 -13.34
CA ASN A 30 -24.10 10.51 -12.52
C ASN A 30 -23.95 9.27 -13.42
N PRO A 31 -22.82 8.53 -13.37
CA PRO A 31 -22.56 7.36 -14.23
C PRO A 31 -23.64 6.26 -14.16
N SER A 32 -24.38 6.20 -13.05
CA SER A 32 -25.46 5.22 -12.85
C SER A 32 -26.78 5.60 -13.54
N SER A 33 -26.91 6.84 -14.05
CA SER A 33 -28.13 7.32 -14.68
C SER A 33 -28.29 6.85 -16.13
N LEU A 34 -29.54 6.68 -16.61
CA LEU A 34 -29.82 6.13 -17.93
C LEU A 34 -29.84 7.18 -19.05
N TYR A 35 -30.02 8.45 -18.73
CA TYR A 35 -30.10 9.52 -19.74
C TYR A 35 -28.76 9.83 -20.41
N LEU A 36 -28.81 10.33 -21.66
CA LEU A 36 -27.65 10.56 -22.53
C LEU A 36 -26.56 11.42 -21.89
N PHE A 37 -26.94 12.43 -21.12
CA PHE A 37 -25.99 13.31 -20.43
C PHE A 37 -25.03 12.53 -19.49
N ALA A 38 -25.56 11.52 -18.81
CA ALA A 38 -24.76 10.68 -17.91
C ALA A 38 -23.83 9.68 -18.64
N GLN A 39 -24.11 9.38 -19.92
CA GLN A 39 -23.34 8.38 -20.66
C GLN A 39 -21.86 8.79 -20.86
N LYS A 40 -21.58 10.10 -20.94
CA LYS A 40 -20.20 10.60 -21.04
C LYS A 40 -19.41 10.27 -19.77
N ALA A 41 -19.97 10.57 -18.59
CA ALA A 41 -19.36 10.24 -17.31
C ALA A 41 -19.17 8.72 -17.14
N LYS A 42 -20.18 7.91 -17.48
CA LYS A 42 -20.08 6.45 -17.47
C LYS A 42 -18.98 5.94 -18.39
N LYS A 43 -18.92 6.46 -19.62
CA LYS A 43 -17.86 6.10 -20.58
C LYS A 43 -16.48 6.46 -20.04
N ALA A 44 -16.31 7.63 -19.43
CA ALA A 44 -15.05 8.07 -18.84
C ALA A 44 -14.56 7.13 -17.73
N VAL A 45 -15.45 6.67 -16.84
CA VAL A 45 -15.12 5.68 -15.80
C VAL A 45 -14.65 4.36 -16.42
N GLU A 46 -15.38 3.86 -17.44
CA GLU A 46 -15.02 2.58 -18.09
C GLU A 46 -13.77 2.69 -18.98
N ASP A 47 -13.54 3.83 -19.64
CA ASP A 47 -12.32 4.08 -20.40
C ASP A 47 -11.10 4.13 -19.45
N SER A 48 -11.22 4.83 -18.32
CA SER A 48 -10.20 4.90 -17.28
C SER A 48 -9.86 3.52 -16.72
N ARG A 49 -10.90 2.71 -16.46
CA ARG A 49 -10.73 1.33 -15.99
C ARG A 49 -10.00 0.46 -17.01
N ARG A 50 -10.34 0.59 -18.30
CA ARG A 50 -9.65 -0.12 -19.40
C ARG A 50 -8.19 0.32 -19.55
N SER A 51 -7.92 1.61 -19.45
CA SER A 51 -6.56 2.15 -19.51
C SER A 51 -5.70 1.56 -18.39
N LEU A 52 -6.15 1.67 -17.13
CA LEU A 52 -5.43 1.12 -15.98
C LEU A 52 -5.21 -0.39 -16.09
N ALA A 53 -6.22 -1.13 -16.56
CA ALA A 53 -6.10 -2.57 -16.79
C ALA A 53 -5.09 -2.90 -17.87
N GLY A 54 -5.04 -2.13 -18.95
CA GLY A 54 -4.06 -2.26 -20.04
C GLY A 54 -2.62 -2.05 -19.56
N LEU A 55 -2.39 -1.07 -18.68
CA LEU A 55 -1.07 -0.80 -18.08
C LEU A 55 -0.56 -1.96 -17.20
N LEU A 56 -1.48 -2.67 -16.56
CA LEU A 56 -1.17 -3.81 -15.68
C LEU A 56 -1.23 -5.17 -16.40
N GLY A 57 -1.68 -5.21 -17.67
CA GLY A 57 -1.87 -6.45 -18.40
C GLY A 57 -2.97 -7.38 -17.85
N ILE A 58 -4.01 -6.81 -17.24
CA ILE A 58 -5.11 -7.54 -16.59
C ILE A 58 -6.47 -7.22 -17.22
N ASN A 59 -7.52 -7.93 -16.78
CA ASN A 59 -8.87 -7.65 -17.26
C ASN A 59 -9.46 -6.41 -16.55
N PRO A 60 -10.17 -5.50 -17.26
CA PRO A 60 -10.81 -4.34 -16.63
C PRO A 60 -11.77 -4.69 -15.48
N ARG A 61 -12.35 -5.89 -15.50
CA ARG A 61 -13.24 -6.36 -14.41
C ARG A 61 -12.50 -6.69 -13.11
N GLU A 62 -11.18 -6.75 -13.13
CA GLU A 62 -10.35 -6.99 -11.94
C GLU A 62 -10.05 -5.69 -11.17
N ILE A 63 -10.31 -4.51 -11.77
CA ILE A 63 -10.11 -3.21 -11.14
C ILE A 63 -11.38 -2.75 -10.43
N TYR A 64 -11.22 -2.26 -9.20
CA TYR A 64 -12.23 -1.62 -8.37
C TYR A 64 -11.69 -0.29 -7.86
N PHE A 65 -12.43 0.80 -8.07
CA PHE A 65 -12.04 2.11 -7.57
C PHE A 65 -12.38 2.26 -6.08
N THR A 66 -11.45 2.84 -5.34
CA THR A 66 -11.53 3.11 -3.91
C THR A 66 -11.21 4.58 -3.63
N SER A 67 -11.27 5.02 -2.39
CA SER A 67 -10.88 6.39 -2.01
C SER A 67 -9.36 6.57 -1.83
N GLY A 68 -8.57 5.49 -1.92
CA GLY A 68 -7.12 5.53 -1.75
C GLY A 68 -6.55 4.19 -1.31
N GLY A 69 -5.22 4.13 -1.11
CA GLY A 69 -4.51 2.93 -0.68
C GLY A 69 -5.07 2.36 0.62
N THR A 70 -5.32 3.21 1.62
CA THR A 70 -5.86 2.78 2.91
C THR A 70 -7.19 2.03 2.79
N GLU A 71 -8.13 2.49 1.95
CA GLU A 71 -9.39 1.77 1.72
C GLU A 71 -9.12 0.44 1.01
N SER A 72 -8.20 0.42 0.04
CA SER A 72 -7.85 -0.79 -0.71
C SER A 72 -7.22 -1.86 0.20
N ASP A 73 -6.29 -1.48 1.09
CA ASP A 73 -5.65 -2.39 2.04
C ASP A 73 -6.65 -2.95 3.05
N ASN A 74 -7.50 -2.07 3.61
CA ASN A 74 -8.58 -2.50 4.50
C ASN A 74 -9.51 -3.50 3.80
N TRP A 75 -9.90 -3.21 2.55
CA TRP A 75 -10.75 -4.10 1.79
C TRP A 75 -10.09 -5.46 1.57
N ALA A 76 -8.85 -5.49 1.10
CA ALA A 76 -8.10 -6.73 0.88
C ALA A 76 -8.02 -7.60 2.14
N ILE A 77 -7.60 -7.01 3.26
CA ILE A 77 -7.33 -7.71 4.53
C ILE A 77 -8.64 -8.17 5.19
N LEU A 78 -9.59 -7.25 5.38
CA LEU A 78 -10.81 -7.56 6.12
C LEU A 78 -11.73 -8.48 5.31
N SER A 79 -11.76 -8.32 3.97
CA SER A 79 -12.57 -9.20 3.13
C SER A 79 -12.01 -10.61 3.02
N ALA A 80 -10.68 -10.79 3.04
CA ALA A 80 -10.07 -12.11 3.14
C ALA A 80 -10.46 -12.80 4.46
N PHE A 81 -10.38 -12.06 5.58
CA PHE A 81 -10.84 -12.53 6.88
C PHE A 81 -12.33 -12.92 6.88
N TYR A 82 -13.23 -12.03 6.43
CA TYR A 82 -14.66 -12.31 6.40
C TYR A 82 -15.02 -13.45 5.44
N SER A 83 -14.35 -13.57 4.30
CA SER A 83 -14.53 -14.70 3.38
C SER A 83 -14.22 -16.04 4.03
N ALA A 84 -13.16 -16.10 4.87
CA ALA A 84 -12.81 -17.31 5.61
C ALA A 84 -13.83 -17.63 6.71
N MET A 85 -14.35 -16.61 7.40
CA MET A 85 -15.42 -16.76 8.39
C MET A 85 -16.74 -17.22 7.76
N GLY A 86 -17.13 -16.71 6.60
CA GLY A 86 -18.37 -17.06 5.89
C GLY A 86 -18.38 -18.49 5.34
N LYS A 87 -17.25 -19.02 4.92
CA LYS A 87 -17.13 -20.44 4.52
C LYS A 87 -17.46 -21.41 5.65
N LYS A 88 -17.30 -21.01 6.90
CA LYS A 88 -17.64 -21.82 8.09
C LYS A 88 -19.14 -21.94 8.32
N SER A 89 -19.93 -20.89 8.08
CA SER A 89 -21.39 -20.91 8.28
C SER A 89 -22.10 -21.83 7.31
N ASN A 90 -21.56 -21.96 6.08
CA ASN A 90 -22.16 -22.82 5.04
C ASN A 90 -21.83 -24.32 5.25
N LEU A 91 -20.73 -24.67 5.90
CA LEU A 91 -20.40 -26.06 6.24
C LEU A 91 -21.25 -26.58 7.41
N SER A 92 -21.64 -25.71 8.34
CA SER A 92 -22.56 -26.09 9.44
C SER A 92 -24.04 -26.12 9.02
N GLY A 93 -24.42 -25.44 7.93
CA GLY A 93 -25.80 -25.43 7.41
C GLY A 93 -26.13 -26.57 6.44
N SER A 94 -25.14 -27.12 5.71
CA SER A 94 -25.39 -28.17 4.72
C SER A 94 -25.66 -29.56 5.30
N GLU A 95 -25.34 -29.82 6.55
CA GLU A 95 -25.70 -31.06 7.25
C GLU A 95 -27.12 -31.04 7.88
N ALA A 96 -27.68 -29.83 8.08
CA ALA A 96 -29.02 -29.66 8.67
C ALA A 96 -30.16 -29.76 7.64
N GLU A 97 -29.90 -29.42 6.36
CA GLU A 97 -30.94 -29.42 5.33
C GLU A 97 -31.23 -30.78 4.66
N GLN A 98 -30.41 -31.81 4.88
CA GLN A 98 -30.66 -33.16 4.30
C GLN A 98 -31.52 -34.07 5.13
N LYS A 99 -32.09 -33.63 6.25
CA LYS A 99 -32.94 -34.46 7.13
C LYS A 99 -34.37 -34.01 7.33
N SER A 100 -34.87 -33.03 6.58
CA SER A 100 -36.28 -32.64 6.68
C SER A 100 -37.08 -32.87 5.38
N GLY A 101 -37.28 -34.12 5.06
CA GLY A 101 -38.34 -34.56 4.16
C GLY A 101 -39.25 -35.53 4.89
N LEU A 102 -40.27 -35.02 5.58
CA LEU A 102 -41.53 -35.71 5.79
C LEU A 102 -42.54 -34.80 6.53
N SER A 103 -43.76 -34.83 6.04
CA SER A 103 -44.93 -34.08 6.39
C SER A 103 -45.51 -34.31 7.81
N GLY A 104 -46.18 -33.31 8.36
CA GLY A 104 -47.33 -33.57 9.26
C GLY A 104 -47.30 -32.73 10.55
N SER A 105 -48.25 -31.81 10.60
CA SER A 105 -49.06 -31.26 11.70
C SER A 105 -48.62 -31.43 13.17
N ASP A 106 -48.78 -30.32 13.88
CA ASP A 106 -49.19 -30.15 15.30
C ASP A 106 -48.12 -29.94 16.37
N ALA A 107 -48.35 -28.82 17.04
CA ALA A 107 -48.21 -28.56 18.48
C ALA A 107 -46.82 -28.29 19.10
N GLU A 108 -46.77 -27.08 19.59
CA GLU A 108 -46.08 -26.61 20.81
C GLU A 108 -45.26 -27.65 21.57
N GLN A 109 -43.92 -27.46 21.61
CA GLN A 109 -43.19 -27.80 22.84
C GLN A 109 -41.88 -27.01 22.98
N LYS A 110 -41.73 -26.52 24.16
CA LYS A 110 -40.65 -25.69 24.71
C LYS A 110 -39.25 -26.14 24.34
N SER A 111 -38.40 -25.16 23.96
CA SER A 111 -36.97 -25.30 23.87
C SER A 111 -36.34 -25.56 25.19
N SER A 112 -35.78 -26.73 25.39
CA SER A 112 -34.66 -26.95 26.29
C SER A 112 -33.44 -27.15 25.43
N LEU A 113 -32.61 -26.12 25.31
CA LEU A 113 -31.28 -26.22 24.79
C LEU A 113 -30.46 -27.03 25.78
N SER A 114 -30.26 -28.31 25.50
CA SER A 114 -29.26 -29.11 26.18
C SER A 114 -27.89 -28.81 25.56
N ASP A 115 -27.01 -28.19 26.34
CA ASP A 115 -25.57 -28.04 26.11
C ASP A 115 -24.85 -29.40 26.16
N SER A 116 -25.00 -30.21 25.14
CA SER A 116 -24.18 -31.42 25.03
C SER A 116 -24.18 -31.94 23.61
N ASP A 117 -23.39 -31.30 22.71
CA ASP A 117 -22.77 -31.93 21.54
C ASP A 117 -21.77 -30.98 20.84
N ALA A 118 -21.00 -30.24 21.61
CA ALA A 118 -19.89 -29.45 21.11
C ALA A 118 -18.55 -30.13 21.50
N ALA A 119 -18.43 -31.42 21.26
CA ALA A 119 -17.16 -32.11 21.41
C ALA A 119 -16.33 -31.91 20.14
N GLY A 120 -15.41 -30.92 20.17
CA GLY A 120 -14.12 -31.09 19.53
C GLY A 120 -13.88 -30.54 18.14
N GLN A 121 -14.72 -29.74 17.52
CA GLN A 121 -14.26 -28.92 16.37
C GLN A 121 -13.64 -27.63 16.91
N LYS A 122 -12.30 -27.66 17.04
CA LYS A 122 -11.50 -26.45 17.27
C LYS A 122 -11.87 -25.45 16.17
N LEU A 123 -12.58 -24.37 16.53
CA LEU A 123 -12.92 -23.29 15.58
C LEU A 123 -11.62 -22.82 14.94
N ARG A 124 -11.42 -23.15 13.67
CA ARG A 124 -10.23 -22.70 12.93
C ARG A 124 -10.22 -21.18 12.93
N GLN A 125 -9.14 -20.60 13.40
CA GLN A 125 -8.94 -19.17 13.51
C GLN A 125 -8.29 -18.67 12.22
N PRO A 126 -8.96 -17.82 11.36
CA PRO A 126 -8.33 -17.32 10.15
C PRO A 126 -6.99 -16.67 10.48
N HIS A 127 -5.96 -17.04 9.73
CA HIS A 127 -4.61 -16.54 9.93
C HIS A 127 -4.20 -15.62 8.77
N ILE A 128 -3.70 -14.44 9.12
CA ILE A 128 -3.17 -13.44 8.20
C ILE A 128 -1.69 -13.29 8.49
N ILE A 129 -0.87 -13.25 7.44
CA ILE A 129 0.56 -12.96 7.53
C ILE A 129 0.81 -11.60 6.88
N CYS A 130 1.58 -10.73 7.54
CA CYS A 130 2.07 -9.48 6.95
C CYS A 130 3.55 -9.27 7.28
N SER A 131 4.23 -8.35 6.59
CA SER A 131 5.57 -7.97 6.98
C SER A 131 5.56 -7.07 8.22
N ALA A 132 6.67 -7.02 8.95
CA ALA A 132 6.81 -6.13 10.12
C ALA A 132 6.96 -4.65 9.72
N ILE A 133 7.23 -4.36 8.44
CA ILE A 133 7.49 -3.01 7.90
C ILE A 133 6.36 -2.45 7.03
N GLU A 134 5.16 -3.01 7.14
CA GLU A 134 3.99 -2.56 6.40
C GLU A 134 3.60 -1.11 6.75
N HIS A 135 2.89 -0.46 5.81
CA HIS A 135 2.20 0.79 6.11
C HIS A 135 1.13 0.59 7.19
N HIS A 136 0.88 1.61 8.01
CA HIS A 136 -0.13 1.56 9.08
C HIS A 136 -1.52 1.12 8.58
N ALA A 137 -1.89 1.39 7.33
CA ALA A 137 -3.14 0.92 6.74
C ALA A 137 -3.26 -0.62 6.78
N VAL A 138 -2.16 -1.33 6.54
CA VAL A 138 -2.08 -2.80 6.65
C VAL A 138 -2.01 -3.24 8.11
N LEU A 139 -1.09 -2.65 8.90
CA LEU A 139 -0.88 -3.06 10.29
C LEU A 139 -2.13 -2.87 11.16
N GLU A 140 -2.80 -1.72 11.05
CA GLU A 140 -4.01 -1.45 11.82
C GLU A 140 -5.22 -2.26 11.31
N SER A 141 -5.30 -2.56 9.99
CA SER A 141 -6.32 -3.50 9.48
C SER A 141 -6.10 -4.92 10.00
N CYS A 142 -4.84 -5.37 10.08
CA CYS A 142 -4.50 -6.65 10.69
C CYS A 142 -4.84 -6.67 12.19
N LYS A 143 -4.50 -5.61 12.93
CA LYS A 143 -4.84 -5.47 14.35
C LYS A 143 -6.35 -5.43 14.58
N PHE A 144 -7.10 -4.78 13.69
CA PHE A 144 -8.56 -4.83 13.75
C PHE A 144 -9.09 -6.25 13.49
N ALA A 145 -8.54 -6.97 12.51
CA ALA A 145 -8.89 -8.37 12.28
C ALA A 145 -8.56 -9.26 13.50
N GLU A 146 -7.43 -9.00 14.22
CA GLU A 146 -7.10 -9.67 15.49
C GLU A 146 -8.20 -9.45 16.54
N SER A 147 -8.72 -8.23 16.69
CA SER A 147 -9.81 -7.92 17.62
C SER A 147 -11.11 -8.66 17.30
N LEU A 148 -11.28 -9.09 16.03
CA LEU A 148 -12.42 -9.89 15.55
C LEU A 148 -12.15 -11.41 15.60
N GLY A 149 -10.97 -11.82 16.09
CA GLY A 149 -10.62 -13.22 16.28
C GLY A 149 -9.73 -13.83 15.19
N ALA A 150 -9.10 -13.03 14.32
CA ALA A 150 -8.02 -13.51 13.46
C ALA A 150 -6.74 -13.79 14.28
N ARG A 151 -5.89 -14.65 13.77
CA ARG A 151 -4.48 -14.73 14.16
C ARG A 151 -3.66 -13.92 13.13
N VAL A 152 -2.73 -13.11 13.59
CA VAL A 152 -1.82 -12.36 12.72
C VAL A 152 -0.37 -12.70 13.04
N SER A 153 0.42 -13.02 12.02
CA SER A 153 1.87 -13.17 12.12
C SER A 153 2.55 -12.05 11.36
N ARG A 154 3.46 -11.34 12.04
CA ARG A 154 4.30 -10.29 11.45
C ARG A 154 5.67 -10.88 11.17
N ILE A 155 6.01 -11.05 9.89
CA ILE A 155 7.28 -11.65 9.48
C ILE A 155 8.39 -10.60 9.59
N PRO A 156 9.53 -10.97 10.20
CA PRO A 156 10.67 -10.07 10.34
C PRO A 156 11.30 -9.73 8.99
N VAL A 157 12.11 -8.68 9.00
CA VAL A 157 12.95 -8.25 7.89
C VAL A 157 14.41 -8.19 8.33
N ASP A 158 15.30 -8.21 7.36
CA ASP A 158 16.72 -8.00 7.60
C ASP A 158 17.08 -6.51 7.78
N ARG A 159 18.38 -6.21 7.90
CA ARG A 159 18.88 -4.84 8.08
C ARG A 159 18.71 -3.94 6.86
N GLU A 160 18.50 -4.50 5.69
CA GLU A 160 18.20 -3.79 4.45
C GLU A 160 16.69 -3.64 4.20
N GLY A 161 15.86 -4.29 5.03
CA GLY A 161 14.40 -4.26 4.97
C GLY A 161 13.80 -5.34 4.05
N PHE A 162 14.55 -6.37 3.65
CA PHE A 162 14.00 -7.51 2.92
C PHE A 162 13.29 -8.48 3.86
N LEU A 163 12.16 -8.98 3.39
CA LEU A 163 11.38 -9.99 4.11
C LEU A 163 12.16 -11.29 4.27
N ASP A 164 12.12 -11.88 5.46
CA ASP A 164 12.62 -13.23 5.71
C ASP A 164 11.69 -14.27 5.07
N LEU A 165 12.08 -14.76 3.88
CA LEU A 165 11.31 -15.71 3.10
C LEU A 165 11.21 -17.10 3.78
N GLU A 166 12.22 -17.49 4.55
CA GLU A 166 12.19 -18.75 5.29
C GLU A 166 11.18 -18.66 6.45
N ALA A 167 11.23 -17.57 7.22
CA ALA A 167 10.25 -17.30 8.27
C ALA A 167 8.82 -17.16 7.69
N LEU A 168 8.65 -16.55 6.51
CA LEU A 168 7.38 -16.49 5.81
C LEU A 168 6.84 -17.90 5.55
N GLU A 169 7.63 -18.75 4.90
CA GLU A 169 7.17 -20.09 4.52
C GLU A 169 6.86 -20.97 5.74
N GLN A 170 7.71 -20.92 6.78
CA GLN A 170 7.50 -21.61 8.05
C GLN A 170 6.28 -21.10 8.82
N GLY A 171 5.92 -19.82 8.66
CA GLY A 171 4.77 -19.20 9.31
C GLY A 171 3.42 -19.63 8.74
N ILE A 172 3.40 -20.18 7.50
CA ILE A 172 2.16 -20.59 6.84
C ILE A 172 1.58 -21.85 7.53
N THR A 173 0.28 -21.82 7.75
CA THR A 173 -0.48 -22.95 8.31
C THR A 173 -1.73 -23.21 7.46
N GLU A 174 -2.44 -24.31 7.75
CA GLU A 174 -3.71 -24.65 7.09
C GLU A 174 -4.81 -23.59 7.29
N ASP A 175 -4.68 -22.73 8.32
CA ASP A 175 -5.60 -21.64 8.58
C ASP A 175 -5.19 -20.32 7.93
N THR A 176 -4.02 -20.25 7.25
CA THR A 176 -3.54 -19.04 6.59
C THR A 176 -4.41 -18.74 5.36
N VAL A 177 -5.00 -17.55 5.35
CA VAL A 177 -5.93 -17.10 4.29
C VAL A 177 -5.38 -15.99 3.43
N LEU A 178 -4.42 -15.22 3.96
CA LEU A 178 -3.83 -14.08 3.28
C LEU A 178 -2.37 -13.88 3.70
N ILE A 179 -1.52 -13.60 2.72
CA ILE A 179 -0.20 -13.01 2.88
C ILE A 179 -0.28 -11.59 2.32
N SER A 180 0.08 -10.58 3.11
CA SER A 180 0.08 -9.17 2.71
C SER A 180 1.48 -8.59 2.91
N VAL A 181 2.15 -8.27 1.80
CA VAL A 181 3.51 -7.69 1.82
C VAL A 181 3.58 -6.54 0.82
N MET A 182 4.01 -5.37 1.30
CA MET A 182 4.16 -4.18 0.46
C MET A 182 5.19 -4.40 -0.63
N ALA A 183 4.95 -3.84 -1.82
CA ALA A 183 5.87 -3.98 -2.95
C ALA A 183 7.18 -3.21 -2.75
N ALA A 184 7.08 -2.02 -2.14
CA ALA A 184 8.24 -1.20 -1.80
C ALA A 184 7.95 -0.39 -0.53
N ASN A 185 8.93 -0.31 0.36
CA ASN A 185 8.76 0.41 1.61
C ASN A 185 8.79 1.93 1.39
N ASN A 186 7.85 2.63 2.03
CA ASN A 186 7.66 4.08 1.90
C ASN A 186 8.70 4.93 2.64
N GLU A 187 9.43 4.34 3.58
CA GLU A 187 10.48 5.05 4.34
C GLU A 187 11.84 4.91 3.66
N MET A 188 12.39 3.70 3.59
CA MET A 188 13.73 3.47 3.05
C MET A 188 13.78 3.06 1.59
N GLY A 189 12.64 2.78 0.97
CA GLY A 189 12.56 2.49 -0.45
C GLY A 189 12.93 1.07 -0.87
N THR A 190 13.22 0.15 0.05
CA THR A 190 13.54 -1.26 -0.25
C THR A 190 12.38 -1.91 -1.01
N ILE A 191 12.68 -2.53 -2.15
CA ILE A 191 11.73 -3.24 -3.03
C ILE A 191 11.78 -4.72 -2.66
N GLN A 192 10.60 -5.32 -2.38
CA GLN A 192 10.50 -6.72 -2.00
C GLN A 192 10.53 -7.65 -3.21
N ASP A 193 11.05 -8.87 -3.04
CA ASP A 193 10.96 -9.91 -4.06
C ASP A 193 9.54 -10.50 -4.12
N LEU A 194 8.64 -9.75 -4.79
CA LEU A 194 7.24 -10.16 -4.94
C LEU A 194 7.09 -11.49 -5.67
N ARG A 195 8.06 -11.86 -6.52
CA ARG A 195 8.03 -13.14 -7.25
C ARG A 195 8.24 -14.30 -6.28
N ALA A 196 9.29 -14.24 -5.47
CA ALA A 196 9.55 -15.30 -4.49
C ALA A 196 8.41 -15.42 -3.46
N ILE A 197 7.88 -14.29 -2.98
CA ILE A 197 6.73 -14.25 -2.06
C ILE A 197 5.49 -14.87 -2.71
N GLY A 198 5.19 -14.50 -3.96
CA GLY A 198 4.05 -15.03 -4.69
C GLY A 198 4.18 -16.52 -5.04
N GLU A 199 5.38 -17.01 -5.30
CA GLU A 199 5.65 -18.45 -5.50
C GLU A 199 5.36 -19.24 -4.22
N ILE A 200 5.77 -18.72 -3.06
CA ILE A 200 5.45 -19.32 -1.75
C ILE A 200 3.93 -19.30 -1.52
N ALA A 201 3.26 -18.17 -1.70
CA ALA A 201 1.81 -18.06 -1.54
C ALA A 201 1.06 -19.06 -2.44
N LYS A 202 1.44 -19.14 -3.72
CA LYS A 202 0.87 -20.08 -4.69
C LYS A 202 1.08 -21.54 -4.29
N LYS A 203 2.29 -21.90 -3.86
CA LYS A 203 2.64 -23.25 -3.42
C LYS A 203 1.73 -23.75 -2.31
N HIS A 204 1.36 -22.84 -1.39
CA HIS A 204 0.51 -23.16 -0.25
C HIS A 204 -0.99 -22.86 -0.47
N GLY A 205 -1.37 -22.32 -1.65
CA GLY A 205 -2.76 -21.99 -1.96
C GLY A 205 -3.35 -20.85 -1.13
N VAL A 206 -2.50 -19.92 -0.68
CA VAL A 206 -2.85 -18.75 0.13
C VAL A 206 -2.96 -17.54 -0.79
N LEU A 207 -3.93 -16.64 -0.54
CA LEU A 207 -4.05 -15.37 -1.27
C LEU A 207 -2.84 -14.47 -1.00
N PHE A 208 -2.33 -13.83 -2.07
CA PHE A 208 -1.25 -12.86 -1.99
C PHE A 208 -1.75 -11.45 -2.30
N HIS A 209 -1.66 -10.56 -1.31
CA HIS A 209 -1.90 -9.12 -1.43
C HIS A 209 -0.59 -8.35 -1.38
N THR A 210 -0.47 -7.32 -2.21
CA THR A 210 0.62 -6.35 -2.12
C THR A 210 0.09 -4.93 -2.06
N ASP A 211 0.51 -4.17 -1.03
CA ASP A 211 0.43 -2.71 -1.06
C ASP A 211 1.47 -2.18 -2.03
N ALA A 212 1.01 -1.78 -3.23
CA ALA A 212 1.86 -1.24 -4.28
C ALA A 212 1.80 0.30 -4.35
N VAL A 213 1.30 0.98 -3.32
CA VAL A 213 1.12 2.45 -3.31
C VAL A 213 2.41 3.19 -3.64
N GLN A 214 3.56 2.72 -3.18
CA GLN A 214 4.87 3.32 -3.49
C GLN A 214 5.50 2.77 -4.78
N ALA A 215 5.03 1.62 -5.27
CA ALA A 215 5.63 0.91 -6.40
C ALA A 215 4.89 1.17 -7.73
N PHE A 216 3.59 1.44 -7.68
CA PHE A 216 2.73 1.61 -8.85
C PHE A 216 3.18 2.80 -9.71
N GLY A 217 3.58 2.52 -10.96
CA GLY A 217 4.13 3.53 -11.87
C GLY A 217 5.56 3.98 -11.57
N GLN A 218 6.23 3.34 -10.58
CA GLN A 218 7.64 3.56 -10.25
C GLN A 218 8.54 2.39 -10.62
N ILE A 219 8.03 1.17 -10.53
CA ILE A 219 8.71 -0.07 -10.93
C ILE A 219 7.78 -0.97 -11.76
N PRO A 220 8.32 -1.89 -12.57
CA PRO A 220 7.51 -2.89 -13.28
C PRO A 220 6.79 -3.83 -12.30
N LEU A 221 5.50 -4.04 -12.53
CA LEU A 221 4.68 -4.98 -11.77
C LEU A 221 4.00 -5.95 -12.75
N SER A 222 4.22 -7.24 -12.56
CA SER A 222 3.64 -8.30 -13.41
C SER A 222 2.79 -9.25 -12.58
N PHE A 223 1.48 -9.19 -12.75
CA PHE A 223 0.53 -10.06 -12.02
C PHE A 223 0.78 -11.55 -12.26
N SER A 224 1.12 -11.93 -13.49
CA SER A 224 1.33 -13.34 -13.86
C SER A 224 2.63 -13.89 -13.31
N GLU A 225 3.70 -13.11 -13.33
CA GLU A 225 5.03 -13.56 -12.89
C GLU A 225 5.22 -13.48 -11.37
N MET A 226 4.52 -12.54 -10.73
CA MET A 226 4.58 -12.31 -9.28
C MET A 226 3.45 -13.00 -8.51
N TRP A 227 2.54 -13.72 -9.21
CA TRP A 227 1.41 -14.45 -8.61
C TRP A 227 0.51 -13.61 -7.69
N ILE A 228 0.41 -12.30 -7.94
CA ILE A 228 -0.39 -11.38 -7.16
C ILE A 228 -1.88 -11.69 -7.35
N ASP A 229 -2.63 -11.81 -6.26
CA ASP A 229 -4.08 -11.97 -6.25
C ASP A 229 -4.80 -10.64 -5.99
N LEU A 230 -4.22 -9.78 -5.13
CA LEU A 230 -4.75 -8.49 -4.72
C LEU A 230 -3.66 -7.43 -4.76
N LEU A 231 -3.96 -6.25 -5.29
CA LEU A 231 -3.01 -5.13 -5.33
C LEU A 231 -3.72 -3.82 -4.99
N SER A 232 -3.15 -3.08 -4.04
CA SER A 232 -3.57 -1.73 -3.68
C SER A 232 -2.70 -0.67 -4.36
N ALA A 233 -3.33 0.40 -4.89
CA ALA A 233 -2.63 1.56 -5.41
C ALA A 233 -3.37 2.87 -5.12
N SER A 234 -2.66 4.00 -5.17
CA SER A 234 -3.21 5.32 -4.89
C SER A 234 -2.67 6.37 -5.86
N ALA A 235 -3.55 7.21 -6.39
CA ALA A 235 -3.20 8.18 -7.43
C ALA A 235 -2.22 9.27 -6.96
N HIS A 236 -2.33 9.70 -5.70
CA HIS A 236 -1.56 10.86 -5.22
C HIS A 236 -0.06 10.61 -5.04
N LYS A 237 0.43 9.40 -5.27
CA LYS A 237 1.86 9.06 -5.28
C LYS A 237 2.49 9.12 -6.66
N LEU A 238 1.69 9.38 -7.71
CA LEU A 238 2.14 9.44 -9.11
C LEU A 238 1.54 10.65 -9.84
N HIS A 239 1.48 11.80 -9.19
CA HIS A 239 0.96 13.07 -9.72
C HIS A 239 -0.53 13.06 -10.08
N GLY A 240 -1.29 12.11 -9.52
CA GLY A 240 -2.75 12.06 -9.56
C GLY A 240 -3.41 12.75 -8.37
N PRO A 241 -4.75 12.86 -8.39
CA PRO A 241 -5.49 13.49 -7.29
C PRO A 241 -5.50 12.65 -6.02
N LYS A 242 -5.59 13.32 -4.86
CA LYS A 242 -5.89 12.71 -3.57
C LYS A 242 -7.34 12.21 -3.58
N GLY A 243 -7.66 11.25 -2.72
CA GLY A 243 -9.04 10.76 -2.54
C GLY A 243 -9.50 9.77 -3.61
N ILE A 244 -8.56 9.15 -4.33
CA ILE A 244 -8.81 8.06 -5.28
C ILE A 244 -7.67 7.04 -5.23
N GLY A 245 -8.04 5.77 -5.24
CA GLY A 245 -7.16 4.61 -5.37
C GLY A 245 -7.83 3.49 -6.15
N LEU A 246 -7.20 2.36 -6.20
CA LEU A 246 -7.78 1.13 -6.74
C LEU A 246 -7.37 -0.09 -5.91
N LEU A 247 -8.25 -1.07 -5.91
CA LEU A 247 -7.93 -2.44 -5.55
C LEU A 247 -8.07 -3.29 -6.81
N VAL A 248 -7.02 -4.02 -7.17
CA VAL A 248 -7.13 -5.12 -8.13
C VAL A 248 -7.53 -6.37 -7.37
N ILE A 249 -8.55 -7.07 -7.88
CA ILE A 249 -8.97 -8.40 -7.40
C ILE A 249 -8.87 -9.35 -8.58
N ARG A 250 -7.91 -10.27 -8.54
CA ARG A 250 -7.65 -11.24 -9.62
C ARG A 250 -8.88 -12.07 -9.91
N LYS A 251 -9.11 -12.34 -11.19
CA LYS A 251 -10.20 -13.23 -11.64
C LYS A 251 -10.17 -14.58 -10.92
N GLY A 252 -11.29 -14.94 -10.31
CA GLY A 252 -11.43 -16.18 -9.53
C GLY A 252 -11.32 -15.97 -8.00
N VAL A 253 -10.71 -14.89 -7.54
CA VAL A 253 -10.73 -14.51 -6.12
C VAL A 253 -12.13 -13.99 -5.76
N ARG A 254 -12.69 -14.53 -4.70
CA ARG A 254 -14.03 -14.15 -4.19
C ARG A 254 -13.88 -13.45 -2.86
N LEU A 255 -14.15 -12.17 -2.84
CA LEU A 255 -14.23 -11.36 -1.62
C LEU A 255 -15.66 -10.84 -1.44
N PRO A 256 -16.15 -10.68 -0.20
CA PRO A 256 -17.40 -9.99 0.07
C PRO A 256 -17.31 -8.50 -0.31
N ALA A 257 -18.49 -7.88 -0.48
CA ALA A 257 -18.56 -6.42 -0.65
C ALA A 257 -17.98 -5.71 0.58
N PHE A 258 -17.20 -4.65 0.33
CA PHE A 258 -16.57 -3.87 1.39
C PHE A 258 -17.45 -2.72 1.88
N LEU A 259 -18.00 -1.93 0.95
CA LEU A 259 -18.98 -0.88 1.26
C LEU A 259 -20.35 -1.27 0.74
N HIS A 260 -21.32 -1.33 1.64
CA HIS A 260 -22.69 -1.72 1.32
C HIS A 260 -23.54 -0.51 0.93
N GLY A 261 -24.39 -0.66 -0.10
CA GLY A 261 -25.26 0.40 -0.62
C GLY A 261 -25.76 0.10 -2.04
N GLY A 262 -25.58 1.05 -2.97
CA GLY A 262 -25.94 0.87 -4.37
C GLY A 262 -25.03 -0.11 -5.12
N ALA A 263 -25.35 -0.37 -6.40
CA ALA A 263 -24.67 -1.37 -7.21
C ALA A 263 -23.38 -0.85 -7.91
N GLN A 264 -22.83 0.28 -7.46
CA GLN A 264 -21.57 0.81 -7.99
C GLN A 264 -20.46 -0.23 -7.79
N GLU A 265 -19.42 -0.13 -8.60
CA GLU A 265 -18.32 -1.12 -8.62
C GLU A 265 -18.84 -2.56 -8.58
N ARG A 266 -19.88 -2.83 -9.37
CA ARG A 266 -20.52 -4.16 -9.51
C ARG A 266 -21.10 -4.73 -8.20
N GLY A 267 -21.50 -3.82 -7.28
CA GLY A 267 -22.07 -4.18 -5.98
C GLY A 267 -21.03 -4.50 -4.89
N PHE A 268 -19.75 -4.37 -5.19
CA PHE A 268 -18.69 -4.67 -4.23
C PHE A 268 -18.24 -3.44 -3.42
N ARG A 269 -18.40 -2.23 -4.01
CA ARG A 269 -18.07 -0.98 -3.34
C ARG A 269 -19.08 0.08 -3.75
N ALA A 270 -20.03 0.33 -2.88
CA ALA A 270 -21.10 1.29 -3.08
C ALA A 270 -20.61 2.75 -2.99
N GLY A 271 -21.43 3.68 -3.47
CA GLY A 271 -21.17 5.13 -3.49
C GLY A 271 -20.97 5.64 -4.91
N THR A 272 -21.51 6.82 -5.19
CA THR A 272 -21.38 7.47 -6.50
C THR A 272 -19.91 7.63 -6.87
N GLU A 273 -19.56 7.23 -8.09
CA GLU A 273 -18.19 7.25 -8.58
C GLU A 273 -17.66 8.69 -8.70
N ASN A 274 -16.46 8.92 -8.18
CA ASN A 274 -15.76 10.19 -8.31
C ASN A 274 -15.12 10.30 -9.72
N VAL A 275 -15.94 10.61 -10.71
CA VAL A 275 -15.52 10.62 -12.13
C VAL A 275 -14.28 11.47 -12.38
N PRO A 276 -14.19 12.73 -11.90
CA PRO A 276 -12.97 13.54 -12.11
C PRO A 276 -11.72 12.86 -11.56
N ALA A 277 -11.80 12.31 -10.36
CA ALA A 277 -10.63 11.68 -9.74
C ALA A 277 -10.25 10.35 -10.41
N ILE A 278 -11.24 9.56 -10.88
CA ILE A 278 -10.99 8.33 -11.65
C ILE A 278 -10.26 8.64 -12.96
N VAL A 279 -10.72 9.65 -13.71
CA VAL A 279 -10.06 10.12 -14.93
C VAL A 279 -8.67 10.63 -14.63
N GLY A 280 -8.52 11.41 -13.56
CA GLY A 280 -7.22 11.92 -13.11
C GLY A 280 -6.25 10.80 -12.74
N PHE A 281 -6.72 9.74 -12.09
CA PHE A 281 -5.88 8.58 -11.76
C PHE A 281 -5.40 7.85 -13.00
N ALA A 282 -6.31 7.55 -13.95
CA ALA A 282 -5.96 6.87 -15.18
C ALA A 282 -4.92 7.69 -15.97
N ARG A 283 -5.12 9.02 -16.09
CA ARG A 283 -4.19 9.90 -16.79
C ARG A 283 -2.81 9.96 -16.11
N ALA A 284 -2.77 10.05 -14.78
CA ALA A 284 -1.53 10.02 -14.02
C ALA A 284 -0.77 8.70 -14.21
N ALA A 285 -1.48 7.57 -14.21
CA ALA A 285 -0.90 6.26 -14.46
C ALA A 285 -0.35 6.14 -15.89
N GLU A 286 -1.07 6.60 -16.90
CA GLU A 286 -0.60 6.61 -18.29
C GLU A 286 0.73 7.37 -18.41
N GLU A 287 0.84 8.56 -17.82
CA GLU A 287 2.08 9.36 -17.80
C GLU A 287 3.21 8.63 -17.08
N ALA A 288 2.93 8.11 -15.88
CA ALA A 288 3.92 7.43 -15.06
C ALA A 288 4.48 6.17 -15.74
N PHE A 289 3.64 5.34 -16.34
CA PHE A 289 4.07 4.12 -17.04
C PHE A 289 4.79 4.41 -18.35
N ALA A 290 4.36 5.43 -19.10
CA ALA A 290 4.99 5.79 -20.38
C ALA A 290 6.45 6.27 -20.22
N THR A 291 6.78 6.90 -19.09
CA THR A 291 8.10 7.50 -18.84
C THR A 291 8.89 6.76 -17.74
N MET A 292 8.38 5.65 -17.21
CA MET A 292 8.90 4.97 -16.03
C MET A 292 10.40 4.66 -16.13
N ALA A 293 10.85 4.05 -17.22
CA ALA A 293 12.25 3.65 -17.39
C ALA A 293 13.21 4.86 -17.48
N GLU A 294 12.76 5.95 -18.15
CA GLU A 294 13.58 7.16 -18.27
C GLU A 294 13.65 7.90 -16.94
N ARG A 295 12.52 8.04 -16.24
CA ARG A 295 12.45 8.65 -14.91
C ARG A 295 13.31 7.86 -13.90
N GLU A 296 13.18 6.54 -13.90
CA GLU A 296 13.98 5.66 -13.05
C GLU A 296 15.48 5.89 -13.24
N LYS A 297 15.96 5.88 -14.49
CA LYS A 297 17.37 6.10 -14.82
C LYS A 297 17.86 7.47 -14.32
N ARG A 298 17.09 8.55 -14.55
CA ARG A 298 17.47 9.91 -14.11
C ARG A 298 17.48 10.03 -12.59
N LYS A 299 16.44 9.53 -11.92
CA LYS A 299 16.38 9.52 -10.45
C LYS A 299 17.52 8.72 -9.84
N ARG A 300 17.92 7.60 -10.45
CA ARG A 300 19.03 6.78 -9.97
C ARG A 300 20.36 7.54 -9.98
N VAL A 301 20.62 8.34 -11.02
CA VAL A 301 21.82 9.19 -11.08
C VAL A 301 21.81 10.23 -9.95
N LEU A 302 20.68 10.91 -9.75
CA LEU A 302 20.52 11.89 -8.67
C LEU A 302 20.63 11.25 -7.28
N GLN A 303 20.03 10.07 -7.08
CA GLN A 303 20.11 9.32 -5.83
C GLN A 303 21.56 8.99 -5.46
N LYS A 304 22.33 8.45 -6.42
CA LYS A 304 23.75 8.15 -6.19
C LYS A 304 24.57 9.40 -5.87
N LEU A 305 24.30 10.51 -6.57
CA LEU A 305 24.96 11.79 -6.29
C LEU A 305 24.62 12.24 -4.87
N PHE A 306 23.34 12.21 -4.49
CA PHE A 306 22.87 12.60 -3.17
C PHE A 306 23.57 11.82 -2.05
N PHE A 307 23.57 10.48 -2.14
CA PHE A 307 24.23 9.65 -1.13
C PHE A 307 25.76 9.90 -1.06
N ARG A 308 26.44 10.08 -2.19
CA ARG A 308 27.88 10.40 -2.20
C ARG A 308 28.17 11.72 -1.50
N ARG A 309 27.38 12.76 -1.78
CA ARG A 309 27.53 14.08 -1.17
C ARG A 309 27.25 14.02 0.33
N LEU A 310 26.17 13.37 0.74
CA LEU A 310 25.84 13.19 2.16
C LEU A 310 26.93 12.44 2.92
N LEU A 311 27.49 11.35 2.35
CA LEU A 311 28.60 10.60 2.96
C LEU A 311 29.86 11.44 3.13
N GLN A 312 30.13 12.35 2.21
CA GLN A 312 31.30 13.22 2.25
C GLN A 312 31.16 14.38 3.22
N GLU A 313 29.98 14.94 3.36
CA GLU A 313 29.74 16.23 4.01
C GLU A 313 29.03 16.15 5.37
N VAL A 314 28.32 15.05 5.67
CA VAL A 314 27.57 14.89 6.90
C VAL A 314 28.20 13.83 7.80
N PRO A 315 29.03 14.21 8.78
CA PRO A 315 29.68 13.24 9.67
C PRO A 315 28.67 12.44 10.50
N GLY A 316 28.91 11.14 10.68
CA GLY A 316 28.04 10.23 11.46
C GLY A 316 26.73 9.85 10.75
N MET A 317 26.64 10.13 9.44
CA MET A 317 25.51 9.67 8.62
C MET A 317 25.67 8.20 8.25
N GLN A 318 24.58 7.46 8.29
CA GLN A 318 24.46 6.07 7.87
C GLN A 318 23.35 5.93 6.84
N ILE A 319 23.62 5.24 5.73
CA ILE A 319 22.57 4.84 4.76
C ILE A 319 21.70 3.79 5.42
N THR A 320 20.36 3.92 5.25
CA THR A 320 19.38 2.95 5.78
C THR A 320 18.68 2.26 4.62
N GLY A 321 18.47 0.94 4.74
CA GLY A 321 17.98 0.10 3.64
C GLY A 321 19.10 -0.24 2.65
N VAL A 322 18.74 -0.68 1.45
CA VAL A 322 19.69 -1.05 0.38
C VAL A 322 20.60 0.12 0.03
N ASN A 323 21.91 -0.12 -0.01
CA ASN A 323 22.90 0.90 -0.40
C ASN A 323 22.99 1.01 -1.93
N PRO A 324 22.51 2.09 -2.56
CA PRO A 324 22.49 2.21 -4.02
C PRO A 324 23.87 2.51 -4.64
N LEU A 325 24.93 2.67 -3.81
CA LEU A 325 26.31 2.82 -4.28
C LEU A 325 27.01 1.47 -4.47
N GLU A 326 26.37 0.38 -4.04
CA GLU A 326 26.82 -1.01 -4.19
C GLU A 326 26.02 -1.75 -5.28
N ALA A 327 26.24 -3.09 -5.42
CA ALA A 327 25.74 -3.89 -6.54
C ALA A 327 24.30 -4.33 -6.32
N SER A 328 23.36 -3.71 -5.92
CA SER A 328 21.94 -4.10 -5.76
C SER A 328 21.00 -2.91 -5.84
N GLU A 329 21.41 -1.89 -6.58
CA GLU A 329 20.70 -0.61 -6.65
C GLU A 329 19.24 -0.74 -7.14
N GLU A 330 18.96 -1.75 -7.95
CA GLU A 330 17.62 -2.04 -8.46
C GLU A 330 16.62 -2.44 -7.37
N ASN A 331 17.11 -2.89 -6.22
CA ASN A 331 16.29 -3.29 -5.08
C ASN A 331 15.87 -2.12 -4.17
N ARG A 332 16.08 -0.89 -4.63
CA ARG A 332 15.64 0.33 -3.95
C ARG A 332 14.95 1.29 -4.92
N LEU A 333 13.85 1.92 -4.51
CA LEU A 333 13.21 2.99 -5.26
C LEU A 333 14.20 4.12 -5.56
N SER A 334 14.33 4.51 -6.83
CA SER A 334 15.34 5.46 -7.29
C SER A 334 15.14 6.90 -6.79
N GLY A 335 13.93 7.28 -6.45
CA GLY A 335 13.60 8.62 -5.89
C GLY A 335 13.62 8.68 -4.35
N ASN A 336 14.22 7.69 -3.67
CA ASN A 336 14.23 7.61 -2.22
C ASN A 336 15.65 7.70 -1.66
N VAL A 337 15.86 8.61 -0.70
CA VAL A 337 17.06 8.72 0.14
C VAL A 337 16.61 8.64 1.59
N HIS A 338 17.07 7.63 2.32
CA HIS A 338 16.85 7.51 3.76
C HIS A 338 18.17 7.31 4.47
N ILE A 339 18.38 8.10 5.53
CA ILE A 339 19.60 8.11 6.33
C ILE A 339 19.26 8.22 7.82
N CYS A 340 20.12 7.67 8.66
CA CYS A 340 20.15 7.97 10.09
C CYS A 340 21.39 8.81 10.39
N ILE A 341 21.28 9.82 11.24
CA ILE A 341 22.35 10.75 11.56
C ILE A 341 22.62 10.70 13.07
N GLU A 342 23.77 10.19 13.46
CA GLU A 342 24.14 10.04 14.87
C GLU A 342 24.17 11.39 15.62
N GLY A 343 23.60 11.39 16.83
CA GLY A 343 23.66 12.53 17.75
C GLY A 343 22.65 13.65 17.45
N ILE A 344 21.62 13.41 16.63
CA ILE A 344 20.54 14.37 16.42
C ILE A 344 19.16 13.68 16.41
N GLU A 345 18.12 14.45 16.62
CA GLU A 345 16.74 14.06 16.36
C GLU A 345 16.28 14.63 15.01
N ALA A 346 15.73 13.76 14.15
CA ALA A 346 15.32 14.16 12.80
C ALA A 346 14.28 15.28 12.80
N GLU A 347 13.34 15.28 13.75
CA GLU A 347 12.31 16.35 13.86
C GLU A 347 12.93 17.74 14.04
N SER A 348 13.94 17.86 14.89
CA SER A 348 14.68 19.13 15.08
C SER A 348 15.37 19.56 13.78
N LEU A 349 15.96 18.61 13.05
CA LEU A 349 16.57 18.89 11.76
C LEU A 349 15.54 19.32 10.71
N LEU A 350 14.35 18.68 10.68
CA LEU A 350 13.26 19.04 9.77
C LEU A 350 12.81 20.49 9.94
N LEU A 351 12.72 20.97 11.19
CA LEU A 351 12.37 22.37 11.47
C LEU A 351 13.44 23.35 10.92
N LEU A 352 14.72 22.97 10.99
CA LEU A 352 15.79 23.80 10.43
C LEU A 352 15.79 23.78 8.89
N LEU A 353 15.46 22.64 8.28
CA LEU A 353 15.32 22.49 6.82
C LEU A 353 14.13 23.30 6.30
N ASP A 354 12.98 23.25 7.00
CA ASP A 354 11.78 24.03 6.63
C ASP A 354 12.06 25.54 6.66
N GLN A 355 12.80 26.05 7.66
CA GLN A 355 13.25 27.45 7.69
C GLN A 355 14.08 27.86 6.46
N LYS A 356 14.76 26.91 5.82
CA LYS A 356 15.50 27.09 4.56
C LYS A 356 14.67 26.82 3.32
N GLY A 357 13.38 26.52 3.48
CA GLY A 357 12.45 26.22 2.39
C GLY A 357 12.61 24.82 1.79
N ILE A 358 13.13 23.86 2.57
CA ILE A 358 13.28 22.45 2.18
C ILE A 358 12.25 21.61 2.92
N CYS A 359 11.35 20.96 2.17
CA CYS A 359 10.35 20.02 2.70
C CYS A 359 10.91 18.60 2.67
N ALA A 360 11.00 17.97 3.83
CA ALA A 360 11.47 16.58 4.01
C ALA A 360 10.63 15.89 5.11
N SER A 361 10.92 14.63 5.42
CA SER A 361 10.16 13.85 6.39
C SER A 361 11.07 13.05 7.32
N ALA A 362 10.68 12.87 8.58
CA ALA A 362 11.14 11.75 9.39
C ALA A 362 10.34 10.50 8.98
N GLY A 363 10.94 9.31 9.02
CA GLY A 363 10.29 8.07 8.58
C GLY A 363 8.88 7.86 9.15
N SER A 364 8.65 8.26 10.40
CA SER A 364 7.37 8.15 11.14
C SER A 364 6.32 9.22 10.82
N ALA A 365 6.50 10.09 9.83
CA ALA A 365 5.63 11.26 9.58
C ALA A 365 4.15 10.95 9.28
N CYS A 366 3.77 9.69 9.05
CA CYS A 366 2.36 9.29 8.88
C CYS A 366 1.58 9.16 10.22
N ALA A 367 2.27 9.15 11.35
CA ALA A 367 1.67 9.18 12.68
C ALA A 367 1.61 10.64 13.17
N SER A 368 0.69 11.43 12.62
CA SER A 368 0.51 12.84 12.96
C SER A 368 0.44 13.03 14.49
N GLY A 369 1.52 13.50 15.09
CA GLY A 369 1.60 13.86 16.51
C GLY A 369 2.06 12.75 17.45
N SER A 370 2.51 11.58 17.01
CA SER A 370 3.12 10.61 17.91
C SER A 370 4.63 10.80 17.96
N VAL A 371 5.15 10.90 19.19
CA VAL A 371 6.60 10.94 19.50
C VAL A 371 7.23 9.54 19.39
N GLU A 372 6.64 8.60 18.64
CA GLU A 372 7.13 7.25 18.56
C GLU A 372 8.16 7.11 17.43
N PRO A 373 9.26 6.36 17.64
CA PRO A 373 10.25 6.12 16.62
C PRO A 373 9.66 5.26 15.49
N SER A 374 10.25 5.32 14.30
CA SER A 374 9.82 4.53 13.14
C SER A 374 9.80 3.03 13.50
N HIS A 375 8.60 2.41 13.44
CA HIS A 375 8.45 0.96 13.61
C HIS A 375 9.23 0.18 12.56
N VAL A 376 9.42 0.76 11.36
CA VAL A 376 10.17 0.17 10.28
C VAL A 376 11.65 0.07 10.65
N LEU A 377 12.25 1.16 11.14
CA LEU A 377 13.65 1.16 11.58
C LEU A 377 13.87 0.22 12.77
N LEU A 378 12.93 0.17 13.71
CA LEU A 378 12.98 -0.78 14.83
C LEU A 378 12.91 -2.23 14.33
N ALA A 379 12.03 -2.54 13.37
CA ALA A 379 11.92 -3.87 12.76
C ALA A 379 13.20 -4.29 12.03
N MET A 380 13.96 -3.34 11.48
CA MET A 380 15.28 -3.57 10.86
C MET A 380 16.41 -3.71 11.88
N GLY A 381 16.12 -3.69 13.17
CA GLY A 381 17.11 -3.86 14.24
C GLY A 381 17.83 -2.58 14.65
N LYS A 382 17.35 -1.40 14.27
CA LYS A 382 17.85 -0.13 14.77
C LYS A 382 17.42 0.08 16.22
N SER A 383 18.28 0.71 17.02
CA SER A 383 17.93 1.15 18.37
C SER A 383 16.90 2.30 18.32
N HIS A 384 16.19 2.55 19.42
CA HIS A 384 15.28 3.70 19.53
C HIS A 384 16.00 5.02 19.19
N VAL A 385 17.21 5.22 19.66
CA VAL A 385 18.01 6.45 19.41
C VAL A 385 18.29 6.60 17.91
N GLU A 386 18.73 5.53 17.23
CA GLU A 386 18.93 5.57 15.78
C GLU A 386 17.62 5.79 15.01
N ALA A 387 16.52 5.20 15.46
CA ALA A 387 15.23 5.34 14.80
C ALA A 387 14.65 6.77 14.89
N TYR A 388 14.97 7.52 15.93
CA TYR A 388 14.63 8.96 16.03
C TYR A 388 15.50 9.85 15.12
N SER A 389 16.64 9.39 14.66
CA SER A 389 17.55 10.14 13.79
C SER A 389 17.27 9.95 12.30
N GLY A 390 16.22 9.22 11.94
CA GLY A 390 15.89 8.85 10.57
C GLY A 390 15.33 10.01 9.74
N LEU A 391 16.05 10.44 8.71
CA LEU A 391 15.63 11.46 7.74
C LEU A 391 15.34 10.81 6.39
N ARG A 392 14.12 11.06 5.85
CA ARG A 392 13.72 10.66 4.51
C ARG A 392 13.63 11.86 3.59
N LEU A 393 14.28 11.74 2.42
CA LEU A 393 14.16 12.65 1.30
C LEU A 393 13.63 11.85 0.10
N SER A 394 12.58 12.33 -0.54
CA SER A 394 12.01 11.67 -1.70
C SER A 394 11.70 12.68 -2.81
N PHE A 395 12.14 12.38 -4.03
CA PHE A 395 12.16 13.33 -5.13
C PHE A 395 11.79 12.67 -6.47
N GLU A 396 11.51 13.50 -7.47
CA GLU A 396 11.28 13.10 -8.85
C GLU A 396 12.43 13.56 -9.75
N GLU A 397 12.36 13.23 -11.04
CA GLU A 397 13.42 13.45 -12.02
C GLU A 397 13.72 14.92 -12.33
N ASP A 398 12.89 15.85 -11.93
CA ASP A 398 13.04 17.28 -12.15
C ASP A 398 13.87 18.00 -11.08
N LEU A 399 14.28 17.28 -10.01
CA LEU A 399 15.23 17.81 -9.02
C LEU A 399 16.53 18.25 -9.70
N LYS A 400 16.94 19.50 -9.44
CA LYS A 400 18.18 20.07 -9.98
C LYS A 400 19.37 19.76 -9.08
N GLU A 401 20.54 19.63 -9.69
CA GLU A 401 21.77 19.38 -8.91
C GLU A 401 22.07 20.50 -7.91
N GLU A 402 21.78 21.76 -8.26
CA GLU A 402 21.96 22.90 -7.35
C GLU A 402 21.00 22.83 -6.14
N GLU A 403 19.79 22.32 -6.33
CA GLU A 403 18.82 22.10 -5.23
C GLU A 403 19.26 20.94 -4.31
N LEU A 404 19.85 19.90 -4.90
CA LEU A 404 20.44 18.78 -4.18
C LEU A 404 21.63 19.26 -3.34
N GLU A 405 22.58 20.00 -3.94
CA GLU A 405 23.75 20.52 -3.23
C GLU A 405 23.35 21.47 -2.10
N PHE A 406 22.43 22.39 -2.34
CA PHE A 406 21.89 23.27 -1.32
C PHE A 406 21.26 22.47 -0.16
N THR A 407 20.57 21.37 -0.48
CA THR A 407 19.96 20.49 0.55
C THR A 407 21.03 19.80 1.40
N VAL A 408 22.09 19.27 0.78
CA VAL A 408 23.20 18.63 1.50
C VAL A 408 23.89 19.62 2.45
N GLU A 409 24.17 20.84 1.96
CA GLU A 409 24.74 21.89 2.78
C GLU A 409 23.84 22.27 3.95
N ALA A 410 22.53 22.40 3.70
CA ALA A 410 21.55 22.70 4.75
C ALA A 410 21.48 21.63 5.83
N ILE A 411 21.55 20.34 5.43
CA ILE A 411 21.61 19.20 6.34
C ILE A 411 22.89 19.27 7.17
N ARG A 412 24.06 19.48 6.55
CA ARG A 412 25.35 19.59 7.24
C ARG A 412 25.33 20.69 8.31
N GLU A 413 24.91 21.91 7.93
CA GLU A 413 24.81 23.04 8.88
C GLU A 413 23.82 22.78 10.01
N GLY A 414 22.65 22.17 9.69
CA GLY A 414 21.66 21.79 10.70
C GLY A 414 22.21 20.78 11.69
N VAL A 415 22.90 19.77 11.23
CA VAL A 415 23.55 18.74 12.09
C VAL A 415 24.64 19.36 12.96
N GLU A 416 25.51 20.21 12.38
CA GLU A 416 26.53 20.91 13.15
C GLU A 416 25.94 21.80 14.25
N ARG A 417 24.84 22.46 13.97
CA ARG A 417 24.11 23.31 14.95
C ARG A 417 23.53 22.46 16.08
N LEU A 418 22.77 21.40 15.75
CA LEU A 418 22.09 20.55 16.74
C LEU A 418 23.08 19.80 17.65
N ARG A 419 24.30 19.51 17.19
CA ARG A 419 25.34 18.87 18.01
C ARG A 419 26.06 19.83 18.95
N ARG A 420 25.92 21.14 18.77
CA ARG A 420 26.50 22.16 19.66
C ARG A 420 25.54 22.58 20.80
N GLU A 421 24.26 22.39 20.58
CA GLU A 421 23.21 22.63 21.58
C GLU A 421 23.04 21.44 22.54
#